data_3d42c4cb89603050713707578ef4f72d
#
_entry.id   3d42c4cb89603050713707578ef4f72d
#
_cell.length_a   1.000
_cell.length_b   1.000
_cell.length_c   1.000
_cell.angle_alpha   90.00
_cell.angle_beta   90.00
_cell.angle_gamma   90.00
#
_symmetry.space_group_name_H-M   'P 1'
#
loop_
_entity.id
_entity.type
_entity.pdbx_description
1 polymer ?
#
loop_
_entity_poly.entity_id
_entity_poly.type
_entity_poly.pdbx_seq_one_letter_code
_entity_poly.pdbx_strand_id
1 'polypeptide(L)'
;MDCGNRDFGINTIKTRKQHACYGMGLGIIVLDDAYPGFPGDVRNASAFPYPIQYDIAEGVDNYTLVWEEDKSPCREPIKQSAKRLEKMGCRAIAAECGYFAYFQKEIAGYVEVP
;
A
#
# COMPACT_ATOMS: atom_id res chain seq x y z
N MET A 1 -39.31 3.24 2.36
CA MET A 1 -38.31 3.23 3.44
C MET A 1 -37.50 4.52 3.36
N ASP A 2 -37.50 5.27 4.42
CA ASP A 2 -36.83 6.57 4.45
C ASP A 2 -35.57 6.48 5.32
N CYS A 3 -34.43 6.20 4.67
CA CYS A 3 -33.15 6.17 5.34
C CYS A 3 -32.56 7.56 5.56
N GLY A 4 -33.11 8.59 4.87
CA GLY A 4 -32.61 9.96 4.95
C GLY A 4 -32.98 10.70 6.23
N ASN A 5 -33.96 10.20 6.98
CA ASN A 5 -34.37 10.83 8.22
C ASN A 5 -33.63 10.38 9.47
N ARG A 6 -32.66 9.49 9.32
CA ARG A 6 -31.87 9.05 10.46
C ARG A 6 -30.78 10.07 10.76
N ASP A 7 -30.87 10.64 11.95
CA ASP A 7 -29.83 11.51 12.47
C ASP A 7 -28.80 10.67 13.26
N PHE A 8 -27.60 10.56 12.75
CA PHE A 8 -26.51 9.85 13.40
C PHE A 8 -25.57 10.80 14.15
N GLY A 9 -25.97 12.08 14.32
CA GLY A 9 -25.12 13.07 14.97
C GLY A 9 -23.94 13.54 14.13
N ILE A 10 -23.94 13.26 12.84
CA ILE A 10 -22.86 13.67 11.94
C ILE A 10 -23.22 14.99 11.29
N ASN A 11 -22.55 16.07 11.71
CA ASN A 11 -22.78 17.42 11.18
C ASN A 11 -21.72 17.89 10.20
N THR A 12 -20.56 17.22 10.16
CA THR A 12 -19.44 17.59 9.29
C THR A 12 -18.82 16.33 8.71
N ILE A 13 -18.67 16.33 7.39
CA ILE A 13 -18.03 15.24 6.67
C ILE A 13 -16.83 15.80 5.95
N LYS A 14 -15.65 15.21 6.16
CA LYS A 14 -14.42 15.59 5.49
C LYS A 14 -13.96 14.46 4.58
N THR A 15 -13.53 14.83 3.38
CA THR A 15 -12.90 13.89 2.45
C THR A 15 -11.43 14.22 2.28
N ARG A 16 -10.65 13.22 1.95
CA ARG A 16 -9.22 13.37 1.64
C ARG A 16 -9.03 13.25 0.14
N LYS A 17 -8.36 14.24 -0.46
CA LYS A 17 -8.15 14.27 -1.91
C LYS A 17 -7.46 13.04 -2.45
N GLN A 18 -6.54 12.47 -1.67
CA GLN A 18 -5.74 11.35 -2.10
C GLN A 18 -6.44 10.00 -1.94
N HIS A 19 -7.60 9.98 -1.27
CA HIS A 19 -8.32 8.74 -0.95
C HIS A 19 -9.57 8.59 -1.80
N ALA A 20 -9.65 7.50 -2.54
CA ALA A 20 -10.85 7.13 -3.29
C ALA A 20 -11.69 6.11 -2.50
N CYS A 21 -11.07 5.37 -1.60
CA CYS A 21 -11.70 4.33 -0.79
C CYS A 21 -11.31 4.48 0.68
N TYR A 22 -12.06 3.84 1.55
CA TYR A 22 -11.87 3.92 3.00
C TYR A 22 -12.04 2.54 3.62
N GLY A 23 -11.54 2.37 4.83
CA GLY A 23 -11.70 1.13 5.60
C GLY A 23 -10.55 0.14 5.49
N MET A 24 -9.54 0.45 4.66
CA MET A 24 -8.32 -0.35 4.62
C MET A 24 -7.40 -0.02 5.79
N GLY A 25 -6.75 -1.02 6.35
CA GLY A 25 -5.73 -0.82 7.38
C GLY A 25 -4.38 -0.53 6.74
N LEU A 26 -3.71 -1.58 6.31
CA LEU A 26 -2.35 -1.51 5.78
C LEU A 26 -2.31 -1.80 4.28
N GLY A 27 -1.56 -1.00 3.55
CA GLY A 27 -1.17 -1.31 2.17
C GLY A 27 0.22 -1.93 2.16
N ILE A 28 0.41 -2.97 1.36
CA ILE A 28 1.70 -3.64 1.25
C ILE A 28 2.16 -3.67 -0.20
N ILE A 29 3.31 -3.05 -0.46
CA ILE A 29 3.96 -3.11 -1.75
C ILE A 29 4.68 -4.45 -1.85
N VAL A 30 4.39 -5.21 -2.91
CA VAL A 30 4.99 -6.51 -3.12
C VAL A 30 5.83 -6.53 -4.41
N LEU A 31 6.82 -7.41 -4.42
CA LEU A 31 7.64 -7.66 -5.59
C LEU A 31 6.80 -8.30 -6.71
N ASP A 32 7.17 -8.01 -7.93
CA ASP A 32 6.57 -8.63 -9.13
C ASP A 32 7.16 -10.01 -9.37
N ASP A 33 7.01 -10.86 -8.36
CA ASP A 33 7.49 -12.24 -8.34
C ASP A 33 6.41 -13.14 -7.74
N ALA A 34 6.41 -14.39 -8.15
CA ALA A 34 5.51 -15.39 -7.58
C ALA A 34 6.21 -16.14 -6.44
N TYR A 35 5.62 -16.04 -5.27
CA TYR A 35 6.07 -16.78 -4.09
C TYR A 35 4.91 -17.54 -3.48
N PRO A 36 5.16 -18.69 -2.81
CA PRO A 36 4.11 -19.32 -2.02
C PRO A 36 3.79 -18.43 -0.81
N GLY A 37 2.51 -18.08 -0.65
CA GLY A 37 2.04 -17.23 0.45
C GLY A 37 1.39 -18.07 1.54
N PHE A 38 2.18 -18.66 2.41
CA PHE A 38 1.67 -19.48 3.50
C PHE A 38 0.96 -18.63 4.55
N PRO A 39 0.00 -19.22 5.31
CA PRO A 39 -0.60 -18.53 6.44
C PRO A 39 0.47 -18.02 7.42
N GLY A 40 0.37 -16.72 7.78
CA GLY A 40 1.38 -16.07 8.60
C GLY A 40 2.44 -15.31 7.81
N ASP A 41 2.52 -15.55 6.51
CA ASP A 41 3.42 -14.81 5.62
C ASP A 41 2.87 -13.40 5.36
N VAL A 42 3.78 -12.44 5.16
CA VAL A 42 3.40 -11.05 4.86
C VAL A 42 2.56 -10.95 3.58
N ARG A 43 2.73 -11.86 2.63
CA ARG A 43 1.94 -11.93 1.40
C ARG A 43 0.59 -12.60 1.56
N ASN A 44 0.26 -13.05 2.76
CA ASN A 44 -1.03 -13.69 3.02
C ASN A 44 -1.86 -12.78 3.93
N ALA A 45 -2.97 -12.28 3.41
CA ALA A 45 -3.81 -11.33 4.13
C ALA A 45 -4.38 -11.89 5.44
N SER A 46 -4.47 -13.22 5.57
CA SER A 46 -4.94 -13.86 6.80
C SER A 46 -3.97 -13.68 7.98
N ALA A 47 -2.75 -13.21 7.74
CA ALA A 47 -1.78 -12.91 8.80
C ALA A 47 -2.14 -11.65 9.60
N PHE A 48 -3.09 -10.85 9.14
CA PHE A 48 -3.41 -9.56 9.73
C PHE A 48 -4.84 -9.52 10.26
N PRO A 49 -5.07 -8.84 11.40
CA PRO A 49 -6.42 -8.75 12.00
C PRO A 49 -7.28 -7.62 11.43
N TYR A 50 -6.85 -6.98 10.33
CA TYR A 50 -7.56 -5.88 9.68
C TYR A 50 -7.42 -6.03 8.16
N PRO A 51 -8.22 -5.30 7.37
CA PRO A 51 -8.13 -5.37 5.91
C PRO A 51 -6.79 -4.93 5.38
N ILE A 52 -6.23 -5.73 4.48
CA ILE A 52 -4.95 -5.49 3.82
C ILE A 52 -5.20 -5.27 2.33
N GLN A 53 -4.50 -4.31 1.76
CA GLN A 53 -4.47 -4.11 0.32
C GLN A 53 -3.06 -4.32 -0.18
N TYR A 54 -2.89 -5.28 -1.08
CA TYR A 54 -1.61 -5.50 -1.77
C TYR A 54 -1.57 -4.72 -3.07
N ASP A 55 -0.38 -4.29 -3.46
CA ASP A 55 -0.13 -3.71 -4.77
C ASP A 55 1.23 -4.17 -5.26
N ILE A 56 1.28 -4.61 -6.50
CA ILE A 56 2.51 -5.09 -7.12
C ILE A 56 3.26 -3.90 -7.71
N ALA A 57 4.51 -3.74 -7.34
CA ALA A 57 5.41 -2.79 -7.99
C ALA A 57 5.85 -3.39 -9.32
N GLU A 58 5.22 -2.97 -10.41
CA GLU A 58 5.42 -3.58 -11.74
C GLU A 58 6.88 -3.56 -12.17
N GLY A 59 7.39 -4.73 -12.53
CA GLY A 59 8.77 -4.89 -12.99
C GLY A 59 9.81 -4.85 -11.88
N VAL A 60 9.41 -4.63 -10.63
CA VAL A 60 10.32 -4.65 -9.49
C VAL A 60 10.35 -6.07 -8.92
N ASP A 61 11.35 -6.81 -9.28
CA ASP A 61 11.50 -8.19 -8.88
C ASP A 61 12.77 -8.41 -8.04
N ASN A 62 13.04 -9.65 -7.72
CA ASN A 62 14.21 -10.00 -6.93
C ASN A 62 15.50 -9.58 -7.61
N TYR A 63 15.56 -9.66 -8.93
CA TYR A 63 16.73 -9.25 -9.70
C TYR A 63 16.98 -7.76 -9.63
N THR A 64 15.96 -6.97 -9.97
CA THR A 64 16.08 -5.52 -10.10
C THR A 64 16.25 -4.82 -8.76
N LEU A 65 15.62 -5.34 -7.70
CA LEU A 65 15.67 -4.70 -6.39
C LEU A 65 16.80 -5.23 -5.50
N VAL A 66 17.05 -6.54 -5.54
CA VAL A 66 18.02 -7.17 -4.61
C VAL A 66 19.40 -7.31 -5.23
N TRP A 67 19.47 -7.90 -6.42
CA TRP A 67 20.76 -8.27 -7.03
C TRP A 67 21.44 -7.14 -7.78
N GLU A 68 20.69 -6.28 -8.47
CA GLU A 68 21.28 -5.21 -9.26
C GLU A 68 21.79 -4.08 -8.35
N GLU A 69 22.99 -3.57 -8.65
CA GLU A 69 23.54 -2.42 -7.94
C GLU A 69 22.77 -1.15 -8.25
N ASP A 70 22.47 -0.92 -9.53
CA ASP A 70 21.66 0.22 -9.95
C ASP A 70 20.17 -0.10 -9.78
N LYS A 71 19.60 0.45 -8.72
CA LYS A 71 18.18 0.25 -8.38
C LYS A 71 17.29 1.34 -8.95
N SER A 72 17.84 2.27 -9.72
CA SER A 72 17.07 3.39 -10.26
C SER A 72 15.84 2.99 -11.09
N PRO A 73 15.85 1.86 -11.85
CA PRO A 73 14.65 1.43 -12.55
C PRO A 73 13.47 1.06 -11.65
N CYS A 74 13.74 0.79 -10.36
CA CYS A 74 12.70 0.43 -9.40
C CYS A 74 11.98 1.64 -8.82
N ARG A 75 12.57 2.82 -8.91
CA ARG A 75 12.07 4.03 -8.24
C ARG A 75 10.63 4.38 -8.63
N GLU A 76 10.38 4.56 -9.90
CA GLU A 76 9.05 4.97 -10.38
C GLU A 76 7.98 3.91 -10.13
N PRO A 77 8.20 2.63 -10.44
CA PRO A 77 7.21 1.60 -10.11
C PRO A 77 6.85 1.53 -8.63
N ILE A 78 7.81 1.70 -7.73
CA ILE A 78 7.56 1.71 -6.28
C ILE A 78 6.75 2.94 -5.89
N LYS A 79 7.09 4.11 -6.41
CA LYS A 79 6.34 5.35 -6.17
C LYS A 79 4.90 5.22 -6.63
N GLN A 80 4.68 4.66 -7.81
CA GLN A 80 3.34 4.46 -8.35
C GLN A 80 2.53 3.47 -7.51
N SER A 81 3.16 2.40 -7.06
CA SER A 81 2.53 1.44 -6.17
C SER A 81 2.09 2.10 -4.86
N ALA A 82 2.97 2.88 -4.24
CA ALA A 82 2.64 3.61 -3.01
C ALA A 82 1.46 4.57 -3.23
N LYS A 83 1.43 5.27 -4.36
CA LYS A 83 0.33 6.19 -4.69
C LYS A 83 -1.00 5.46 -4.86
N ARG A 84 -0.98 4.30 -5.51
CA ARG A 84 -2.20 3.50 -5.67
C ARG A 84 -2.74 3.05 -4.32
N LEU A 85 -1.86 2.59 -3.41
CA LEU A 85 -2.25 2.18 -2.07
C LEU A 85 -2.81 3.34 -1.25
N GLU A 86 -2.20 4.52 -1.34
CA GLU A 86 -2.72 5.71 -0.68
C GLU A 86 -4.12 6.04 -1.20
N LYS A 87 -4.32 5.99 -2.51
CA LYS A 87 -5.61 6.28 -3.13
C LYS A 87 -6.68 5.26 -2.75
N MET A 88 -6.30 4.02 -2.50
CA MET A 88 -7.21 2.98 -2.01
C MET A 88 -7.59 3.15 -0.53
N GLY A 89 -7.09 4.18 0.11
CA GLY A 89 -7.47 4.52 1.48
C GLY A 89 -6.69 3.77 2.56
N CYS A 90 -5.53 3.20 2.21
CA CYS A 90 -4.67 2.56 3.21
C CYS A 90 -4.17 3.61 4.20
N ARG A 91 -4.23 3.27 5.49
CA ARG A 91 -3.84 4.18 6.57
C ARG A 91 -2.34 4.24 6.77
N ALA A 92 -1.63 3.23 6.31
CA ALA A 92 -0.18 3.16 6.31
C ALA A 92 0.26 2.27 5.15
N ILE A 93 1.51 2.39 4.74
CA ILE A 93 2.09 1.60 3.66
C ILE A 93 3.35 0.92 4.17
N ALA A 94 3.44 -0.37 3.92
CA ALA A 94 4.63 -1.17 4.19
C ALA A 94 5.07 -1.86 2.89
N ALA A 95 6.18 -2.56 2.94
CA ALA A 95 6.67 -3.35 1.82
C ALA A 95 7.11 -4.72 2.34
N GLU A 96 6.98 -5.72 1.50
CA GLU A 96 7.25 -7.10 1.92
C GLU A 96 8.74 -7.43 2.05
N CYS A 97 9.59 -6.74 1.31
CA CYS A 97 11.01 -7.04 1.25
C CYS A 97 11.82 -5.91 1.86
N GLY A 98 12.80 -6.26 2.69
CA GLY A 98 13.67 -5.27 3.34
C GLY A 98 14.43 -4.36 2.38
N TYR A 99 14.68 -4.80 1.16
CA TYR A 99 15.38 -4.00 0.16
C TYR A 99 14.57 -2.80 -0.34
N PHE A 100 13.27 -2.79 -0.15
CA PHE A 100 12.45 -1.59 -0.41
C PHE A 100 12.88 -0.40 0.45
N ALA A 101 13.52 -0.65 1.59
CA ALA A 101 14.03 0.39 2.47
C ALA A 101 15.02 1.34 1.77
N TYR A 102 15.65 0.90 0.69
CA TYR A 102 16.51 1.74 -0.13
C TYR A 102 15.79 3.02 -0.59
N PHE A 103 14.48 2.91 -0.83
CA PHE A 103 13.66 4.03 -1.30
C PHE A 103 12.77 4.64 -0.21
N GLN A 104 12.88 4.20 1.03
CA GLN A 104 11.92 4.58 2.08
C GLN A 104 11.78 6.08 2.26
N LYS A 105 12.89 6.79 2.36
CA LYS A 105 12.88 8.24 2.57
C LYS A 105 12.20 8.96 1.41
N GLU A 106 12.48 8.52 0.21
CA GLU A 106 11.92 9.11 -1.02
C GLU A 106 10.42 8.85 -1.10
N ILE A 107 10.00 7.61 -0.83
CA ILE A 107 8.58 7.23 -0.87
C ILE A 107 7.80 7.94 0.23
N ALA A 108 8.36 8.03 1.43
CA ALA A 108 7.73 8.73 2.55
C ALA A 108 7.48 10.21 2.23
N GLY A 109 8.33 10.82 1.41
CA GLY A 109 8.12 12.19 0.95
C GLY A 109 7.14 12.33 -0.20
N TYR A 110 6.76 11.22 -0.83
CA TYR A 110 5.88 11.19 -1.99
C TYR A 110 4.41 10.96 -1.64
N VAL A 111 4.14 10.27 -0.55
CA VAL A 111 2.79 10.00 -0.04
C VAL A 111 2.58 10.73 1.28
N GLU A 112 1.32 10.92 1.68
CA GLU A 112 0.98 11.62 2.92
C GLU A 112 0.78 10.68 4.10
N VAL A 113 0.56 9.39 3.84
CA VAL A 113 0.41 8.39 4.90
C VAL A 113 1.77 7.84 5.32
N PRO A 114 1.92 7.35 6.58
CA PRO A 114 3.17 6.72 7.00
C PRO A 114 3.43 5.42 6.25
#